data_cab7017b46ecfcd536733d2239d4b6e2
#
_entry.id   cab7017b46ecfcd536733d2239d4b6e2
#
_cell.length_a   1.000
_cell.length_b   1.000
_cell.length_c   1.000
_cell.angle_alpha   90.00
_cell.angle_beta   90.00
_cell.angle_gamma   90.00
#
_symmetry.space_group_name_H-M   'P 1'
#
loop_
_entity.id
_entity.type
_entity.pdbx_description
1 polymer ?
#
loop_
_entity_poly.entity_id
_entity_poly.type
_entity_poly.pdbx_seq_one_letter_code
_entity_poly.pdbx_strand_id
1 'polypeptide(L)'
;VMDPYSAQPSLILICDIVEPTTGQAYGRDPRSLAKRAEAHVGFTGVGDATMFGPEPEFFVFDDVRYEVSMNSTFYAIDHEEGPYNAGREYEHGNVGHRPSVKGGYFPVPPVDSASDIRAEMVTTMAAMGLPMEKHHHEVAPSQHELGMVGSALLTCADRVQIYKYVVH
;
A
#
# COMPACT_ATOMS: atom_id res chain seq x y z
N VAL A 1 11.03 11.23 -6.95
CA VAL A 1 10.68 11.79 -5.64
C VAL A 1 11.89 11.75 -4.73
N MET A 2 11.90 12.60 -3.71
CA MET A 2 12.94 12.52 -2.66
C MET A 2 12.56 11.42 -1.67
N ASP A 3 13.58 10.66 -1.27
CA ASP A 3 13.43 9.60 -0.26
C ASP A 3 13.24 10.22 1.13
N PRO A 4 12.12 9.98 1.83
CA PRO A 4 11.86 10.57 3.14
C PRO A 4 12.60 9.86 4.28
N TYR A 5 13.16 8.68 4.05
CA TYR A 5 13.77 7.82 5.08
C TYR A 5 15.29 7.83 5.07
N SER A 6 15.89 8.29 4.00
CA SER A 6 17.34 8.37 3.88
C SER A 6 17.94 9.51 4.72
N ALA A 7 18.95 9.21 5.53
CA ALA A 7 19.69 10.23 6.28
C ALA A 7 20.45 11.22 5.36
N GLN A 8 20.80 10.79 4.16
CA GLN A 8 21.39 11.63 3.12
C GLN A 8 20.34 11.89 2.04
N PRO A 9 20.32 13.11 1.44
CA PRO A 9 19.38 13.41 0.36
C PRO A 9 19.52 12.38 -0.77
N SER A 10 18.49 11.58 -0.99
CA SER A 10 18.45 10.52 -1.99
C SER A 10 17.26 10.71 -2.92
N LEU A 11 17.47 10.41 -4.21
CA LEU A 11 16.44 10.53 -5.23
C LEU A 11 15.97 9.14 -5.68
N ILE A 12 14.69 8.89 -5.53
CA ILE A 12 14.02 7.68 -6.05
C ILE A 12 13.52 7.98 -7.45
N LEU A 13 13.92 7.15 -8.42
CA LEU A 13 13.49 7.23 -9.82
C LEU A 13 12.77 5.93 -10.20
N ILE A 14 11.56 6.06 -10.75
CA ILE A 14 10.83 4.95 -11.37
C ILE A 14 11.10 5.03 -12.87
N CYS A 15 11.77 4.00 -13.41
CA CYS A 15 12.32 4.02 -14.75
C CYS A 15 11.74 2.90 -15.62
N ASP A 16 11.79 3.10 -16.95
CA ASP A 16 11.57 2.03 -17.90
C ASP A 16 12.81 1.13 -18.01
N ILE A 17 12.59 -0.14 -18.34
CA ILE A 17 13.65 -1.07 -18.68
C ILE A 17 13.80 -1.09 -20.20
N VAL A 18 15.03 -0.96 -20.67
CA VAL A 18 15.37 -1.00 -22.09
C VAL A 18 16.42 -2.08 -22.40
N GLU A 19 16.39 -2.56 -23.63
CA GLU A 19 17.43 -3.45 -24.16
C GLU A 19 18.75 -2.67 -24.34
N PRO A 20 19.85 -3.06 -23.69
CA PRO A 20 21.08 -2.27 -23.71
C PRO A 20 21.67 -2.07 -25.10
N THR A 21 21.51 -3.05 -25.98
CA THR A 21 22.10 -3.04 -27.33
C THR A 21 21.33 -2.21 -28.34
N THR A 22 20.02 -2.06 -28.16
CA THR A 22 19.13 -1.40 -29.12
C THR A 22 18.50 -0.13 -28.59
N GLY A 23 18.49 0.07 -27.28
CA GLY A 23 17.76 1.16 -26.60
C GLY A 23 16.22 1.02 -26.68
N GLN A 24 15.70 -0.08 -27.23
CA GLN A 24 14.27 -0.32 -27.33
C GLN A 24 13.70 -0.77 -25.99
N ALA A 25 12.40 -0.50 -25.78
CA ALA A 25 11.71 -0.94 -24.57
C ALA A 25 11.78 -2.46 -24.44
N TYR A 26 12.14 -2.94 -23.23
CA TYR A 26 12.12 -4.37 -22.93
C TYR A 26 10.69 -4.90 -22.93
N GLY A 27 10.43 -5.95 -23.72
CA GLY A 27 9.08 -6.43 -23.98
C GLY A 27 8.31 -6.94 -22.76
N ARG A 28 9.02 -7.31 -21.69
CA ARG A 28 8.44 -7.77 -20.41
C ARG A 28 8.45 -6.72 -19.30
N ASP A 29 8.83 -5.49 -19.62
CA ASP A 29 8.76 -4.39 -18.64
C ASP A 29 7.31 -3.99 -18.38
N PRO A 30 6.81 -4.12 -17.12
CA PRO A 30 5.43 -3.78 -16.77
C PRO A 30 5.10 -2.30 -17.04
N ARG A 31 6.05 -1.39 -16.81
CA ARG A 31 5.84 0.05 -17.05
C ARG A 31 5.69 0.36 -18.54
N SER A 32 6.49 -0.27 -19.38
CA SER A 32 6.34 -0.21 -20.86
C SER A 32 5.02 -0.81 -21.32
N LEU A 33 4.52 -1.85 -20.65
CA LEU A 33 3.19 -2.40 -20.92
C LEU A 33 2.08 -1.39 -20.62
N ALA A 34 2.15 -0.70 -19.47
CA ALA A 34 1.20 0.34 -19.10
C ALA A 34 1.17 1.49 -20.15
N LYS A 35 2.34 1.93 -20.60
CA LYS A 35 2.45 2.93 -21.69
C LYS A 35 1.76 2.47 -22.98
N ARG A 36 1.98 1.22 -23.38
CA ARG A 36 1.31 0.66 -24.57
C ARG A 36 -0.20 0.56 -24.38
N ALA A 37 -0.66 0.22 -23.18
CA ALA A 37 -2.10 0.14 -22.87
C ALA A 37 -2.77 1.53 -22.96
N GLU A 38 -2.16 2.58 -22.42
CA GLU A 38 -2.66 3.96 -22.58
C GLU A 38 -2.74 4.36 -24.06
N ALA A 39 -1.67 4.14 -24.80
CA ALA A 39 -1.63 4.44 -26.24
C ALA A 39 -2.69 3.66 -27.02
N HIS A 40 -2.96 2.41 -26.64
CA HIS A 40 -3.97 1.58 -27.29
C HIS A 40 -5.39 2.14 -27.10
N VAL A 41 -5.73 2.68 -25.93
CA VAL A 41 -7.05 3.29 -25.69
C VAL A 41 -7.29 4.43 -26.69
N GLY A 42 -6.34 5.35 -26.82
CA GLY A 42 -6.44 6.44 -27.80
C GLY A 42 -6.52 5.94 -29.24
N PHE A 43 -5.76 4.89 -29.59
CA PHE A 43 -5.79 4.29 -30.93
C PHE A 43 -7.14 3.65 -31.27
N THR A 44 -7.82 3.01 -30.33
CA THR A 44 -9.12 2.36 -30.55
C THR A 44 -10.27 3.35 -30.69
N GLY A 45 -10.09 4.59 -30.26
CA GLY A 45 -11.16 5.60 -30.24
C GLY A 45 -12.26 5.36 -29.20
N VAL A 46 -12.07 4.41 -28.27
CA VAL A 46 -13.02 4.13 -27.19
C VAL A 46 -12.99 5.24 -26.14
N GLY A 47 -11.85 5.91 -25.97
CA GLY A 47 -11.68 7.01 -25.04
C GLY A 47 -10.34 7.71 -25.23
N ASP A 48 -10.24 8.93 -24.70
CA ASP A 48 -9.02 9.75 -24.78
C ASP A 48 -8.05 9.47 -23.63
N ALA A 49 -8.56 8.94 -22.53
CA ALA A 49 -7.80 8.63 -21.34
C ALA A 49 -8.44 7.49 -20.53
N THR A 50 -7.65 6.86 -19.69
CA THR A 50 -8.12 5.92 -18.67
C THR A 50 -7.89 6.52 -17.29
N MET A 51 -8.87 6.38 -16.39
CA MET A 51 -8.76 6.84 -15.01
C MET A 51 -8.86 5.65 -14.07
N PHE A 52 -7.92 5.56 -13.14
CA PHE A 52 -7.84 4.51 -12.12
C PHE A 52 -7.85 5.13 -10.73
N GLY A 53 -8.70 4.60 -9.84
CA GLY A 53 -8.70 4.89 -8.41
C GLY A 53 -8.28 3.61 -7.67
N PRO A 54 -7.00 3.44 -7.34
CA PRO A 54 -6.52 2.25 -6.65
C PRO A 54 -6.94 2.29 -5.18
N GLU A 55 -7.30 1.13 -4.64
CA GLU A 55 -7.64 0.92 -3.24
C GLU A 55 -6.69 -0.14 -2.64
N PRO A 56 -5.39 0.17 -2.52
CA PRO A 56 -4.44 -0.78 -1.95
C PRO A 56 -4.64 -0.89 -0.44
N GLU A 57 -4.88 -2.09 0.01
CA GLU A 57 -5.04 -2.43 1.41
C GLU A 57 -3.79 -3.16 1.92
N PHE A 58 -3.53 -3.04 3.22
CA PHE A 58 -2.40 -3.71 3.86
C PHE A 58 -2.72 -4.06 5.31
N PHE A 59 -1.92 -4.97 5.86
CA PHE A 59 -1.98 -5.35 7.26
C PHE A 59 -0.72 -4.89 7.99
N VAL A 60 -0.87 -4.52 9.26
CA VAL A 60 0.23 -4.28 10.17
C VAL A 60 0.19 -5.34 11.27
N PHE A 61 1.25 -6.13 11.38
CA PHE A 61 1.36 -7.20 12.36
C PHE A 61 2.50 -6.94 13.34
N ASP A 62 2.32 -7.34 14.59
CA ASP A 62 3.37 -7.29 15.61
C ASP A 62 4.36 -8.43 15.45
N ASP A 63 3.90 -9.60 14.99
CA ASP A 63 4.73 -10.78 14.76
C ASP A 63 4.17 -11.66 13.65
N VAL A 64 5.06 -12.19 12.82
CA VAL A 64 4.73 -13.17 11.79
C VAL A 64 5.71 -14.32 11.85
N ARG A 65 5.19 -15.51 12.14
CA ARG A 65 5.95 -16.76 12.16
C ARG A 65 5.44 -17.68 11.07
N TYR A 66 6.33 -18.26 10.31
CA TYR A 66 5.94 -19.20 9.25
C TYR A 66 7.01 -20.26 9.01
N GLU A 67 6.58 -21.37 8.47
CA GLU A 67 7.43 -22.45 7.96
C GLU A 67 6.87 -22.93 6.62
N VAL A 68 7.75 -23.12 5.66
CA VAL A 68 7.43 -23.73 4.38
C VAL A 68 8.39 -24.90 4.14
N SER A 69 7.85 -26.12 4.16
CA SER A 69 8.58 -27.35 3.90
C SER A 69 7.94 -28.14 2.75
N MET A 70 8.60 -29.22 2.31
CA MET A 70 8.11 -29.99 1.17
C MET A 70 6.71 -30.61 1.37
N ASN A 71 6.33 -30.87 2.60
CA ASN A 71 5.11 -31.62 2.95
C ASN A 71 4.17 -30.88 3.89
N SER A 72 4.53 -29.67 4.32
CA SER A 72 3.69 -28.87 5.22
C SER A 72 3.96 -27.39 5.06
N THR A 73 2.95 -26.57 5.34
CA THR A 73 3.06 -25.12 5.46
C THR A 73 2.32 -24.68 6.71
N PHE A 74 2.94 -23.81 7.47
CA PHE A 74 2.37 -23.23 8.67
C PHE A 74 2.61 -21.72 8.65
N TYR A 75 1.65 -20.94 9.14
CA TYR A 75 1.84 -19.56 9.54
C TYR A 75 1.07 -19.23 10.81
N ALA A 76 1.61 -18.31 11.60
CA ALA A 76 0.90 -17.66 12.69
C ALA A 76 1.25 -16.18 12.68
N ILE A 77 0.25 -15.36 12.84
CA ILE A 77 0.37 -13.91 12.96
C ILE A 77 -0.12 -13.47 14.32
N ASP A 78 0.49 -12.43 14.86
CA ASP A 78 0.05 -11.78 16.10
C ASP A 78 -0.07 -10.28 15.86
N HIS A 79 -1.07 -9.64 16.47
CA HIS A 79 -1.29 -8.22 16.39
C HIS A 79 -2.19 -7.75 17.54
N GLU A 80 -2.02 -6.50 17.94
CA GLU A 80 -2.70 -5.91 19.10
C GLU A 80 -4.22 -6.02 19.02
N GLU A 81 -4.80 -5.85 17.84
CA GLU A 81 -6.24 -5.91 17.60
C GLU A 81 -6.81 -7.34 17.48
N GLY A 82 -5.96 -8.36 17.55
CA GLY A 82 -6.42 -9.75 17.43
C GLY A 82 -7.47 -10.11 18.47
N PRO A 83 -8.65 -10.65 18.08
CA PRO A 83 -9.70 -11.03 19.06
C PRO A 83 -9.21 -12.03 20.10
N TYR A 84 -8.23 -12.88 19.76
CA TYR A 84 -7.58 -13.83 20.63
C TYR A 84 -6.69 -13.19 21.71
N ASN A 85 -6.38 -11.89 21.57
CA ASN A 85 -5.53 -11.13 22.51
C ASN A 85 -6.33 -10.36 23.57
N ALA A 86 -7.60 -10.68 23.77
CA ALA A 86 -8.50 -9.95 24.67
C ALA A 86 -8.01 -9.85 26.13
N GLY A 87 -7.22 -10.82 26.61
CA GLY A 87 -6.65 -10.82 27.96
C GLY A 87 -5.19 -10.36 28.04
N ARG A 88 -4.59 -9.92 26.94
CA ARG A 88 -3.18 -9.52 26.89
C ARG A 88 -3.03 -8.05 27.27
N GLU A 89 -2.00 -7.75 28.06
CA GLU A 89 -1.56 -6.39 28.35
C GLU A 89 -0.40 -6.03 27.42
N TYR A 90 -0.41 -4.79 26.93
CA TYR A 90 0.63 -4.22 26.09
C TYR A 90 1.31 -3.07 26.83
N GLU A 91 2.43 -2.57 26.30
CA GLU A 91 3.20 -1.48 26.93
C GLU A 91 2.35 -0.27 27.30
N HIS A 92 1.36 0.05 26.46
CA HIS A 92 0.44 1.16 26.65
C HIS A 92 -0.90 0.75 27.31
N GLY A 93 -0.97 -0.42 27.89
CA GLY A 93 -2.16 -0.97 28.53
C GLY A 93 -3.02 -1.82 27.61
N ASN A 94 -4.16 -2.26 28.12
CA ASN A 94 -5.11 -3.05 27.33
C ASN A 94 -5.95 -2.14 26.42
N VAL A 95 -6.07 -2.50 25.14
CA VAL A 95 -6.89 -1.76 24.15
C VAL A 95 -8.38 -1.77 24.49
N GLY A 96 -8.83 -2.71 25.36
CA GLY A 96 -10.24 -2.87 25.75
C GLY A 96 -11.05 -3.53 24.65
N HIS A 97 -11.71 -2.72 23.81
CA HIS A 97 -12.47 -3.23 22.66
C HIS A 97 -11.53 -3.69 21.54
N ARG A 98 -11.87 -4.82 20.93
CA ARG A 98 -11.21 -5.31 19.71
C ARG A 98 -12.26 -5.60 18.64
N PRO A 99 -11.99 -5.28 17.37
CA PRO A 99 -12.91 -5.61 16.30
C PRO A 99 -13.09 -7.12 16.18
N SER A 100 -14.28 -7.56 15.84
CA SER A 100 -14.53 -8.94 15.41
C SER A 100 -13.86 -9.18 14.05
N VAL A 101 -13.81 -10.44 13.60
CA VAL A 101 -13.14 -10.85 12.34
C VAL A 101 -13.57 -10.01 11.12
N LYS A 102 -14.81 -9.50 11.10
CA LYS A 102 -15.34 -8.64 10.03
C LYS A 102 -15.98 -7.35 10.57
N GLY A 103 -15.60 -6.92 11.75
CA GLY A 103 -16.22 -5.78 12.42
C GLY A 103 -15.36 -4.53 12.51
N GLY A 104 -14.25 -4.47 11.77
CA GLY A 104 -13.25 -3.39 11.86
C GLY A 104 -13.49 -2.19 10.95
N TYR A 105 -14.53 -2.20 10.11
CA TYR A 105 -14.69 -1.15 9.10
C TYR A 105 -15.03 0.20 9.70
N PHE A 106 -14.16 1.16 9.46
CA PHE A 106 -14.34 2.58 9.76
C PHE A 106 -14.58 2.95 11.24
N PRO A 107 -13.88 2.36 12.22
CA PRO A 107 -13.95 2.82 13.60
C PRO A 107 -13.22 4.17 13.75
N VAL A 108 -13.41 4.77 14.91
CA VAL A 108 -12.66 5.97 15.32
C VAL A 108 -11.80 5.65 16.55
N PRO A 109 -10.75 6.43 16.83
CA PRO A 109 -10.01 6.29 18.09
C PRO A 109 -10.93 6.36 19.31
N PRO A 110 -10.68 5.61 20.40
CA PRO A 110 -9.50 4.74 20.62
C PRO A 110 -9.59 3.33 20.05
N VAL A 111 -10.74 2.94 19.47
CA VAL A 111 -10.90 1.60 18.84
C VAL A 111 -9.98 1.44 17.65
N ASP A 112 -9.84 2.47 16.83
CA ASP A 112 -8.85 2.58 15.78
C ASP A 112 -7.48 2.92 16.37
N SER A 113 -6.74 1.91 16.78
CA SER A 113 -5.42 2.08 17.44
C SER A 113 -4.31 2.50 16.47
N ALA A 114 -4.50 2.32 15.15
CA ALA A 114 -3.50 2.61 14.13
C ALA A 114 -3.76 3.91 13.35
N SER A 115 -4.65 4.78 13.83
CA SER A 115 -4.96 6.05 13.16
C SER A 115 -3.72 6.91 12.95
N ASP A 116 -2.85 7.01 13.96
CA ASP A 116 -1.66 7.88 13.91
C ASP A 116 -0.62 7.37 12.91
N ILE A 117 -0.37 6.06 12.85
CA ILE A 117 0.58 5.49 11.87
C ILE A 117 0.09 5.72 10.42
N ARG A 118 -1.21 5.55 10.17
CA ARG A 118 -1.77 5.86 8.85
C ARG A 118 -1.70 7.34 8.52
N ALA A 119 -1.94 8.22 9.49
CA ALA A 119 -1.82 9.67 9.31
C ALA A 119 -0.38 10.08 8.97
N GLU A 120 0.63 9.45 9.59
CA GLU A 120 2.04 9.67 9.29
C GLU A 120 2.38 9.19 7.87
N MET A 121 1.92 8.01 7.46
CA MET A 121 2.07 7.52 6.08
C MET A 121 1.47 8.49 5.06
N VAL A 122 0.24 8.95 5.28
CA VAL A 122 -0.44 9.92 4.39
C VAL A 122 0.33 11.22 4.31
N THR A 123 0.79 11.75 5.44
CA THR A 123 1.57 13.00 5.49
C THR A 123 2.89 12.85 4.74
N THR A 124 3.58 11.72 4.91
CA THR A 124 4.81 11.39 4.19
C THR A 124 4.58 11.30 2.69
N MET A 125 3.55 10.57 2.26
CA MET A 125 3.18 10.46 0.85
C MET A 125 2.82 11.82 0.24
N ALA A 126 2.06 12.65 0.95
CA ALA A 126 1.72 13.99 0.51
C ALA A 126 2.97 14.87 0.34
N ALA A 127 3.93 14.80 1.25
CA ALA A 127 5.21 15.50 1.15
C ALA A 127 6.06 15.02 -0.04
N MET A 128 5.92 13.74 -0.45
CA MET A 128 6.53 13.20 -1.66
C MET A 128 5.78 13.57 -2.95
N GLY A 129 4.65 14.26 -2.86
CA GLY A 129 3.85 14.71 -3.99
C GLY A 129 2.75 13.75 -4.44
N LEU A 130 2.39 12.75 -3.64
CA LEU A 130 1.21 11.92 -3.91
C LEU A 130 -0.05 12.65 -3.43
N PRO A 131 -1.09 12.79 -4.27
CA PRO A 131 -2.36 13.37 -3.85
C PRO A 131 -3.16 12.32 -3.07
N MET A 132 -3.06 12.38 -1.75
CA MET A 132 -3.82 11.54 -0.83
C MET A 132 -5.16 12.19 -0.51
N GLU A 133 -6.21 11.38 -0.26
CA GLU A 133 -7.55 11.90 0.03
C GLU A 133 -8.15 11.37 1.34
N LYS A 134 -7.82 10.16 1.76
CA LYS A 134 -8.38 9.52 2.96
C LYS A 134 -7.46 8.45 3.53
N HIS A 135 -7.71 8.08 4.77
CA HIS A 135 -7.24 6.82 5.35
C HIS A 135 -8.28 6.30 6.34
N HIS A 136 -8.37 5.01 6.47
CA HIS A 136 -9.27 4.37 7.43
C HIS A 136 -8.80 2.95 7.77
N HIS A 137 -9.37 2.42 8.86
CA HIS A 137 -9.29 1.03 9.22
C HIS A 137 -10.22 0.20 8.32
N GLU A 138 -9.76 -0.90 7.83
CA GLU A 138 -10.52 -1.82 7.00
C GLU A 138 -11.27 -2.89 7.82
N VAL A 139 -11.95 -3.81 7.11
CA VAL A 139 -12.91 -4.77 7.68
C VAL A 139 -12.28 -5.71 8.69
N ALA A 140 -11.10 -6.23 8.40
CA ALA A 140 -10.41 -7.18 9.28
C ALA A 140 -9.59 -6.48 10.36
N PRO A 141 -9.34 -7.12 11.51
CA PRO A 141 -8.39 -6.61 12.49
C PRO A 141 -7.03 -6.33 11.85
N SER A 142 -6.44 -5.18 12.17
CA SER A 142 -5.15 -4.69 11.64
C SER A 142 -5.07 -4.52 10.11
N GLN A 143 -6.20 -4.45 9.44
CA GLN A 143 -6.30 -4.14 8.02
C GLN A 143 -6.55 -2.65 7.82
N HIS A 144 -5.80 -2.05 6.90
CA HIS A 144 -5.78 -0.61 6.68
C HIS A 144 -5.85 -0.26 5.20
N GLU A 145 -6.40 0.91 4.89
CA GLU A 145 -6.42 1.50 3.56
C GLU A 145 -6.02 2.96 3.60
N LEU A 146 -5.26 3.39 2.57
CA LEU A 146 -4.97 4.79 2.30
C LEU A 146 -5.43 5.11 0.87
N GLY A 147 -6.39 6.01 0.73
CA GLY A 147 -6.93 6.40 -0.55
C GLY A 147 -6.07 7.44 -1.27
N MET A 148 -5.80 7.22 -2.54
CA MET A 148 -5.17 8.18 -3.44
C MET A 148 -6.17 8.72 -4.45
N VAL A 149 -6.01 10.00 -4.80
CA VAL A 149 -6.80 10.59 -5.89
C VAL A 149 -6.53 9.87 -7.20
N GLY A 150 -7.59 9.47 -7.89
CA GLY A 150 -7.53 8.77 -9.16
C GLY A 150 -6.73 9.53 -10.23
N SER A 151 -6.06 8.79 -11.12
CA SER A 151 -5.23 9.35 -12.19
C SER A 151 -5.14 8.42 -13.39
N ALA A 152 -4.54 8.90 -14.48
CA ALA A 152 -4.28 8.09 -15.66
C ALA A 152 -3.40 6.86 -15.33
N LEU A 153 -3.53 5.80 -16.11
CA LEU A 153 -2.95 4.48 -15.85
C LEU A 153 -1.47 4.52 -15.45
N LEU A 154 -0.62 5.14 -16.27
CA LEU A 154 0.83 5.16 -15.99
C LEU A 154 1.15 5.95 -14.73
N THR A 155 0.53 7.11 -14.56
CA THR A 155 0.70 7.94 -13.36
C THR A 155 0.23 7.19 -12.11
N CYS A 156 -0.91 6.49 -12.21
CA CYS A 156 -1.44 5.68 -11.12
C CYS A 156 -0.46 4.55 -10.76
N ALA A 157 0.05 3.82 -11.76
CA ALA A 157 1.02 2.75 -11.56
C ALA A 157 2.30 3.23 -10.85
N ASP A 158 2.87 4.35 -11.29
CA ASP A 158 4.05 4.96 -10.65
C ASP A 158 3.75 5.37 -9.20
N ARG A 159 2.60 5.97 -8.92
CA ARG A 159 2.17 6.36 -7.58
C ARG A 159 1.99 5.15 -6.65
N VAL A 160 1.44 4.05 -7.15
CA VAL A 160 1.30 2.81 -6.35
C VAL A 160 2.66 2.26 -5.95
N GLN A 161 3.71 2.37 -6.79
CA GLN A 161 5.06 1.97 -6.38
C GLN A 161 5.60 2.83 -5.24
N ILE A 162 5.38 4.15 -5.29
CA ILE A 162 5.77 5.07 -4.21
C ILE A 162 4.96 4.78 -2.94
N TYR A 163 3.66 4.57 -3.07
CA TYR A 163 2.79 4.14 -1.97
C TYR A 163 3.34 2.89 -1.26
N LYS A 164 3.65 1.84 -2.02
CA LYS A 164 4.22 0.62 -1.47
C LYS A 164 5.55 0.85 -0.76
N TYR A 165 6.38 1.72 -1.32
CA TYR A 165 7.65 2.09 -0.69
C TYR A 165 7.46 2.74 0.68
N VAL A 166 6.45 3.61 0.82
CA VAL A 166 6.18 4.29 2.10
C VAL A 166 5.56 3.35 3.13
N VAL A 167 4.68 2.43 2.71
CA VAL A 167 4.00 1.48 3.62
C VAL A 167 4.98 0.44 4.17
N HIS A 168 5.94 -0.04 3.37
CA HIS A 168 6.95 -1.04 3.77
C HIS A 168 8.14 -0.43 4.50
#